data_0f2bd97f505bb7da79cada172cd6d339
#
_entry.id   0f2bd97f505bb7da79cada172cd6d339
#
_cell.length_a   1.000
_cell.length_b   1.000
_cell.length_c   1.000
_cell.angle_alpha   90.00
_cell.angle_beta   90.00
_cell.angle_gamma   90.00
#
_symmetry.space_group_name_H-M   'P 1'
#
loop_
_entity.id
_entity.type
_entity.pdbx_description
1 polymer ?
#
loop_
_entity_poly.entity_id
_entity_poly.type
_entity_poly.pdbx_seq_one_letter_code
_entity_poly.pdbx_strand_id
1 'polypeptide(L)'
;MYRTYKKFKKPGILLREKYSLVGVSRREGSGYSRLSADFELSKRWQTQNGLIIRGTGNVLTAAYLENNSTTRGYLLKVYPLGALELKYPLFRGKNERSEVLMPIAQIVYSTDTSSTTNPIDEDSSTTEFDSTTLFKLRKIPGIDRQEKGLRLNAGLQYFYEHKNNYKYT
;
A
#
# COMPACT_ATOMS: atom_id res chain seq x y z
N MET A 1 7.40 -20.62 0.88
CA MET A 1 6.67 -19.36 0.61
C MET A 1 6.82 -19.01 -0.87
N TYR A 2 5.71 -18.96 -1.61
CA TYR A 2 5.72 -18.58 -3.04
C TYR A 2 5.06 -17.21 -3.17
N ARG A 3 5.68 -16.31 -3.93
CA ARG A 3 5.12 -14.98 -4.27
C ARG A 3 5.24 -14.77 -5.77
N THR A 4 4.15 -14.39 -6.42
CA THR A 4 4.11 -14.02 -7.83
C THR A 4 3.62 -12.59 -7.97
N TYR A 5 4.28 -11.82 -8.82
CA TYR A 5 3.93 -10.46 -9.15
C TYR A 5 3.60 -10.34 -10.62
N LYS A 6 2.51 -9.68 -10.93
CA LYS A 6 2.17 -9.28 -12.28
C LYS A 6 1.81 -7.80 -12.31
N LYS A 7 2.40 -7.06 -13.24
CA LYS A 7 2.20 -5.63 -13.38
C LYS A 7 1.91 -5.32 -14.84
N PHE A 8 0.71 -4.78 -15.12
CA PHE A 8 0.34 -4.25 -16.42
C PHE A 8 0.31 -2.73 -16.35
N LYS A 9 0.90 -2.08 -17.35
CA LYS A 9 0.93 -0.63 -17.46
C LYS A 9 0.36 -0.22 -18.82
N LYS A 10 -0.82 0.41 -18.81
CA LYS A 10 -1.34 1.19 -19.93
C LYS A 10 -1.16 2.69 -19.62
N PRO A 11 -1.18 3.61 -20.59
CA PRO A 11 -1.08 5.04 -20.33
C PRO A 11 -2.06 5.49 -19.25
N GLY A 12 -1.53 5.99 -18.12
CA GLY A 12 -2.30 6.46 -16.96
C GLY A 12 -2.95 5.39 -16.07
N ILE A 13 -2.90 4.10 -16.44
CA ILE A 13 -3.49 3.00 -15.67
C ILE A 13 -2.39 2.03 -15.24
N LEU A 14 -2.41 1.65 -13.97
CA LEU A 14 -1.53 0.64 -13.39
C LEU A 14 -2.39 -0.42 -12.71
N LEU A 15 -2.28 -1.67 -13.18
CA LEU A 15 -2.80 -2.85 -12.51
C LEU A 15 -1.64 -3.61 -11.87
N ARG A 16 -1.77 -3.91 -10.59
CA ARG A 16 -0.82 -4.72 -9.82
C ARG A 16 -1.54 -5.90 -9.20
N GLU A 17 -0.99 -7.08 -9.38
CA GLU A 17 -1.47 -8.31 -8.78
C GLU A 17 -0.34 -8.95 -7.98
N LYS A 18 -0.66 -9.47 -6.80
CA LYS A 18 0.28 -10.18 -5.94
C LYS A 18 -0.42 -11.36 -5.30
N TYR A 19 0.20 -12.52 -5.42
CA TYR A 19 -0.27 -13.75 -4.81
C TYR A 19 0.77 -14.28 -3.84
N SER A 20 0.34 -14.84 -2.73
CA SER A 20 1.23 -15.53 -1.82
C SER A 20 0.57 -16.76 -1.20
N LEU A 21 1.37 -17.83 -1.06
CA LEU A 21 1.02 -19.04 -0.37
C LEU A 21 2.00 -19.22 0.79
N VAL A 22 1.48 -19.41 1.99
CA VAL A 22 2.26 -19.63 3.21
C VAL A 22 1.71 -20.85 3.93
N GLY A 23 2.57 -21.77 4.34
CA GLY A 23 2.24 -22.87 5.24
C GLY A 23 3.10 -22.77 6.49
N VAL A 24 2.48 -22.89 7.64
CA VAL A 24 3.12 -22.93 8.97
C VAL A 24 2.74 -24.25 9.63
N SER A 25 3.76 -25.03 9.94
CA SER A 25 3.60 -26.27 10.72
C SER A 25 4.33 -26.09 12.05
N ARG A 26 3.68 -26.48 13.14
CA ARG A 26 4.24 -26.37 14.50
C ARG A 26 4.26 -27.73 15.16
N ARG A 27 5.27 -27.98 15.99
CA ARG A 27 5.34 -29.18 16.82
C ARG A 27 4.28 -29.17 17.94
N GLU A 28 4.02 -28.00 18.50
CA GLU A 28 3.01 -27.74 19.52
C GLU A 28 2.16 -26.55 19.07
N GLY A 29 0.83 -26.64 19.19
CA GLY A 29 -0.12 -25.66 18.74
C GLY A 29 -0.68 -25.89 17.34
N SER A 30 -1.53 -24.97 16.87
CA SER A 30 -2.17 -25.07 15.56
C SER A 30 -1.25 -24.60 14.44
N GLY A 31 -1.15 -25.41 13.38
CA GLY A 31 -0.59 -25.02 12.11
C GLY A 31 -1.65 -24.39 11.22
N TYR A 32 -1.23 -23.59 10.23
CA TYR A 32 -2.16 -23.05 9.24
C TYR A 32 -1.54 -22.96 7.84
N SER A 33 -2.40 -22.97 6.83
CA SER A 33 -2.04 -22.62 5.47
C SER A 33 -2.82 -21.38 5.06
N ARG A 34 -2.15 -20.41 4.43
CA ARG A 34 -2.75 -19.16 3.96
C ARG A 34 -2.49 -18.97 2.48
N LEU A 35 -3.57 -18.80 1.73
CA LEU A 35 -3.54 -18.30 0.35
C LEU A 35 -4.01 -16.85 0.36
N SER A 36 -3.24 -15.94 -0.22
CA SER A 36 -3.64 -14.54 -0.32
C SER A 36 -3.48 -13.99 -1.73
N ALA A 37 -4.36 -13.07 -2.09
CA ALA A 37 -4.34 -12.33 -3.33
C ALA A 37 -4.55 -10.83 -3.03
N ASP A 38 -3.74 -9.98 -3.66
CA ASP A 38 -3.77 -8.53 -3.53
C ASP A 38 -3.86 -7.92 -4.93
N PHE A 39 -4.98 -7.26 -5.21
CA PHE A 39 -5.27 -6.60 -6.48
C PHE A 39 -5.32 -5.09 -6.26
N GLU A 40 -4.51 -4.36 -7.00
CA GLU A 40 -4.49 -2.90 -6.97
C GLU A 40 -4.66 -2.35 -8.37
N LEU A 41 -5.68 -1.52 -8.55
CA LEU A 41 -5.92 -0.75 -9.77
C LEU A 41 -5.76 0.72 -9.44
N SER A 42 -4.85 1.41 -10.11
CA SER A 42 -4.69 2.85 -9.97
C SER A 42 -4.69 3.56 -11.31
N LYS A 43 -5.26 4.76 -11.30
CA LYS A 43 -5.26 5.67 -12.46
C LYS A 43 -4.75 7.03 -12.04
N ARG A 44 -3.87 7.59 -12.89
CA ARG A 44 -3.31 8.93 -12.72
C ARG A 44 -3.85 9.84 -13.81
N TRP A 45 -4.31 11.00 -13.38
CA TRP A 45 -4.68 12.13 -14.24
C TRP A 45 -3.77 13.30 -13.93
N GLN A 46 -3.53 14.14 -14.91
CA GLN A 46 -2.81 15.39 -14.77
C GLN A 46 -3.60 16.47 -15.50
N THR A 47 -3.90 17.55 -14.78
CA THR A 47 -4.57 18.72 -15.35
C THR A 47 -3.56 19.61 -16.08
N GLN A 48 -4.06 20.50 -16.93
CA GLN A 48 -3.23 21.49 -17.62
C GLN A 48 -2.48 22.41 -16.64
N ASN A 49 -3.06 22.68 -15.49
CA ASN A 49 -2.45 23.51 -14.44
C ASN A 49 -1.43 22.76 -13.57
N GLY A 50 -1.07 21.52 -13.95
CA GLY A 50 -0.05 20.72 -13.24
C GLY A 50 -0.56 19.94 -12.03
N LEU A 51 -1.85 20.01 -11.65
CA LEU A 51 -2.42 19.20 -10.59
C LEU A 51 -2.41 17.72 -11.01
N ILE A 52 -1.84 16.89 -10.16
CA ILE A 52 -1.78 15.43 -10.33
C ILE A 52 -2.81 14.81 -9.39
N ILE A 53 -3.72 14.05 -9.96
CA ILE A 53 -4.76 13.30 -9.24
C ILE A 53 -4.49 11.82 -9.45
N ARG A 54 -4.48 11.03 -8.38
CA ARG A 54 -4.38 9.56 -8.44
C ARG A 54 -5.53 8.93 -7.68
N GLY A 55 -6.37 8.18 -8.39
CA GLY A 55 -7.36 7.30 -7.78
C GLY A 55 -6.79 5.88 -7.69
N THR A 56 -7.02 5.19 -6.57
CA THR A 56 -6.58 3.82 -6.35
C THR A 56 -7.68 3.02 -5.69
N GLY A 57 -8.01 1.87 -6.28
CA GLY A 57 -8.81 0.81 -5.66
C GLY A 57 -7.92 -0.38 -5.36
N ASN A 58 -8.07 -0.98 -4.19
CA ASN A 58 -7.30 -2.16 -3.81
C ASN A 58 -8.19 -3.15 -3.06
N VAL A 59 -8.03 -4.43 -3.34
CA VAL A 59 -8.68 -5.52 -2.61
C VAL A 59 -7.62 -6.54 -2.22
N LEU A 60 -7.42 -6.71 -0.93
CA LEU A 60 -6.59 -7.77 -0.36
C LEU A 60 -7.51 -8.85 0.20
N THR A 61 -7.30 -10.09 -0.23
CA THR A 61 -8.03 -11.27 0.25
C THR A 61 -7.06 -12.28 0.83
N ALA A 62 -7.48 -12.99 1.87
CA ALA A 62 -6.72 -14.07 2.46
C ALA A 62 -7.66 -15.18 2.96
N ALA A 63 -7.42 -16.39 2.46
CA ALA A 63 -8.08 -17.61 2.91
C ALA A 63 -7.11 -18.41 3.77
N TYR A 64 -7.56 -18.80 4.96
CA TYR A 64 -6.81 -19.60 5.93
C TYR A 64 -7.47 -20.95 6.10
N LEU A 65 -6.64 -21.97 6.14
CA LEU A 65 -7.00 -23.31 6.58
C LEU A 65 -6.20 -23.57 7.85
N GLU A 66 -6.89 -23.55 8.96
CA GLU A 66 -6.30 -23.91 10.26
C GLU A 66 -6.37 -25.43 10.47
N ASN A 67 -5.24 -26.00 10.83
CA ASN A 67 -5.12 -27.41 11.13
C ASN A 67 -4.79 -27.56 12.61
N ASN A 68 -5.82 -27.61 13.42
CA ASN A 68 -5.69 -27.94 14.83
C ASN A 68 -5.98 -29.43 15.04
N SER A 69 -5.36 -30.04 16.04
CA SER A 69 -5.52 -31.47 16.35
C SER A 69 -6.97 -31.90 16.61
N THR A 70 -7.84 -30.95 16.91
CA THR A 70 -9.24 -31.21 17.27
C THR A 70 -10.25 -30.65 16.27
N THR A 71 -9.93 -29.62 15.50
CA THR A 71 -10.90 -28.95 14.61
C THR A 71 -10.19 -28.33 13.39
N ARG A 72 -10.77 -28.53 12.19
CA ARG A 72 -10.37 -27.82 11.00
C ARG A 72 -11.20 -26.55 10.88
N GLY A 73 -10.55 -25.41 10.94
CA GLY A 73 -11.18 -24.10 10.74
C GLY A 73 -10.90 -23.52 9.35
N TYR A 74 -11.90 -22.88 8.77
CA TYR A 74 -11.74 -22.06 7.56
C TYR A 74 -12.03 -20.61 7.91
N LEU A 75 -11.14 -19.70 7.49
CA LEU A 75 -11.30 -18.26 7.69
C LEU A 75 -11.05 -17.53 6.38
N LEU A 76 -11.97 -16.67 5.98
CA LEU A 76 -11.80 -15.76 4.85
C LEU A 76 -11.74 -14.31 5.36
N LYS A 77 -10.69 -13.60 4.98
CA LYS A 77 -10.51 -12.17 5.22
C LYS A 77 -10.55 -11.42 3.89
N VAL A 78 -11.28 -10.31 3.84
CA VAL A 78 -11.34 -9.43 2.67
C VAL A 78 -11.22 -7.99 3.14
N TYR A 79 -10.25 -7.26 2.58
CA TYR A 79 -9.91 -5.89 2.93
C TYR A 79 -9.98 -4.98 1.71
N PRO A 80 -11.16 -4.49 1.31
CA PRO A 80 -11.27 -3.49 0.26
C PRO A 80 -10.78 -2.12 0.76
N LEU A 81 -10.15 -1.38 -0.14
CA LEU A 81 -9.61 -0.05 0.10
C LEU A 81 -9.80 0.83 -1.14
N GLY A 82 -10.23 2.07 -0.92
CA GLY A 82 -10.25 3.13 -1.91
C GLY A 82 -9.41 4.31 -1.45
N ALA A 83 -8.69 4.95 -2.38
CA ALA A 83 -7.88 6.12 -2.08
C ALA A 83 -7.90 7.15 -3.21
N LEU A 84 -7.85 8.42 -2.83
CA LEU A 84 -7.64 9.56 -3.73
C LEU A 84 -6.45 10.37 -3.21
N GLU A 85 -5.47 10.61 -4.07
CA GLU A 85 -4.27 11.39 -3.79
C GLU A 85 -4.20 12.59 -4.74
N LEU A 86 -3.93 13.76 -4.19
CA LEU A 86 -3.73 15.01 -4.90
C LEU A 86 -2.29 15.49 -4.66
N LYS A 87 -1.59 15.88 -5.72
CA LYS A 87 -0.25 16.48 -5.68
C LYS A 87 -0.19 17.69 -6.59
N TYR A 88 0.39 18.77 -6.10
CA TYR A 88 0.54 19.99 -6.89
C TYR A 88 2.00 20.45 -6.88
N PRO A 89 2.83 20.04 -7.85
CA PRO A 89 4.23 20.45 -7.91
C PRO A 89 4.36 21.90 -8.36
N LEU A 90 4.94 22.73 -7.50
CA LEU A 90 5.30 24.13 -7.74
C LEU A 90 6.80 24.19 -8.05
N PHE A 91 7.16 24.68 -9.20
CA PHE A 91 8.54 24.78 -9.67
C PHE A 91 9.04 26.22 -9.58
N ARG A 92 10.23 26.39 -9.03
CA ARG A 92 10.97 27.63 -9.08
C ARG A 92 12.38 27.32 -9.58
N GLY A 93 12.72 27.86 -10.75
CA GLY A 93 14.08 27.77 -11.30
C GLY A 93 14.67 29.18 -11.44
N LYS A 94 15.91 29.37 -10.99
CA LYS A 94 16.68 30.59 -11.21
C LYS A 94 18.16 30.24 -11.36
N ASN A 95 18.74 30.52 -12.53
CA ASN A 95 20.12 30.19 -12.85
C ASN A 95 20.42 28.68 -12.71
N GLU A 96 21.36 28.30 -11.84
CA GLU A 96 21.79 26.92 -11.60
C GLU A 96 21.03 26.22 -10.46
N ARG A 97 19.94 26.83 -9.94
CA ARG A 97 19.13 26.32 -8.83
C ARG A 97 17.75 25.91 -9.29
N SER A 98 17.31 24.75 -8.89
CA SER A 98 15.97 24.24 -9.11
C SER A 98 15.35 23.88 -7.77
N GLU A 99 14.16 24.40 -7.52
CA GLU A 99 13.38 24.15 -6.31
C GLU A 99 12.01 23.60 -6.72
N VAL A 100 11.57 22.57 -6.02
CA VAL A 100 10.24 22.00 -6.18
C VAL A 100 9.57 21.91 -4.83
N LEU A 101 8.47 22.60 -4.67
CA LEU A 101 7.60 22.48 -3.51
C LEU A 101 6.34 21.73 -3.92
N MET A 102 6.05 20.60 -3.28
CA MET A 102 4.94 19.74 -3.65
C MET A 102 4.02 19.46 -2.46
N PRO A 103 2.94 20.22 -2.27
CA PRO A 103 1.87 19.85 -1.36
C PRO A 103 1.19 18.57 -1.81
N ILE A 104 0.86 17.73 -0.84
CA ILE A 104 0.22 16.42 -1.03
C ILE A 104 -0.95 16.34 -0.07
N ALA A 105 -2.10 15.90 -0.59
CA ALA A 105 -3.26 15.52 0.20
C ALA A 105 -3.73 14.14 -0.23
N GLN A 106 -4.14 13.31 0.73
CA GLN A 106 -4.61 11.96 0.45
C GLN A 106 -5.77 11.62 1.38
N ILE A 107 -6.82 11.05 0.81
CA ILE A 107 -7.92 10.43 1.52
C ILE A 107 -7.90 8.93 1.23
N VAL A 108 -8.02 8.12 2.28
CA VAL A 108 -8.06 6.67 2.19
C VAL A 108 -9.25 6.16 2.99
N TYR A 109 -10.04 5.30 2.42
CA TYR A 109 -11.09 4.57 3.11
C TYR A 109 -10.86 3.07 2.97
N SER A 110 -10.91 2.35 4.06
CA SER A 110 -10.77 0.90 4.09
C SER A 110 -11.76 0.29 5.06
N THR A 111 -12.19 -0.93 4.75
CA THR A 111 -13.07 -1.72 5.60
C THR A 111 -12.58 -3.15 5.69
N ASP A 112 -13.17 -3.91 6.59
CA ASP A 112 -12.89 -5.31 6.81
C ASP A 112 -14.22 -6.06 6.82
N THR A 113 -14.31 -7.03 5.94
CA THR A 113 -15.50 -7.92 5.82
C THR A 113 -15.18 -9.33 6.31
N SER A 114 -14.23 -9.46 7.24
CA SER A 114 -13.86 -10.76 7.81
C SER A 114 -15.02 -11.43 8.54
N SER A 115 -15.17 -12.73 8.36
CA SER A 115 -16.30 -13.50 8.85
C SER A 115 -16.18 -13.98 10.31
N THR A 116 -15.11 -13.63 11.03
CA THR A 116 -14.86 -14.13 12.39
C THR A 116 -14.39 -13.07 13.37
N THR A 117 -14.73 -13.29 14.65
CA THR A 117 -14.35 -12.47 15.81
C THR A 117 -12.93 -12.74 16.34
N ASN A 118 -12.28 -13.83 15.93
CA ASN A 118 -10.94 -14.20 16.43
C ASN A 118 -9.97 -14.43 15.27
N PRO A 119 -9.45 -13.35 14.66
CA PRO A 119 -8.57 -13.46 13.50
C PRO A 119 -7.18 -13.97 13.90
N ILE A 120 -6.62 -14.87 13.08
CA ILE A 120 -5.19 -15.20 13.11
C ILE A 120 -4.41 -13.90 12.83
N ASP A 121 -3.49 -13.53 13.72
CA ASP A 121 -2.64 -12.36 13.60
C ASP A 121 -1.20 -12.76 13.94
N GLU A 122 -0.44 -13.18 12.93
CA GLU A 122 0.93 -13.67 13.10
C GLU A 122 1.96 -12.90 12.26
N ASP A 123 1.51 -12.13 11.27
CA ASP A 123 2.40 -11.40 10.37
C ASP A 123 2.24 -9.88 10.42
N SER A 124 1.34 -9.36 11.24
CA SER A 124 1.23 -7.92 11.44
C SER A 124 2.25 -7.42 12.46
N SER A 125 3.00 -6.41 12.08
CA SER A 125 3.92 -5.71 12.98
C SER A 125 3.51 -4.26 13.11
N THR A 126 3.80 -3.68 14.26
CA THR A 126 3.63 -2.24 14.48
C THR A 126 4.57 -1.48 13.56
N THR A 127 4.06 -0.54 12.80
CA THR A 127 4.88 0.34 11.96
C THR A 127 4.98 1.70 12.63
N GLU A 128 6.19 2.19 12.80
CA GLU A 128 6.40 3.56 13.25
C GLU A 128 5.90 4.54 12.20
N PHE A 129 5.25 5.60 12.66
CA PHE A 129 4.80 6.69 11.81
C PHE A 129 5.99 7.59 11.48
N ASP A 130 6.46 7.51 10.25
CA ASP A 130 7.46 8.40 9.71
C ASP A 130 6.98 9.06 8.40
N SER A 131 7.76 9.98 7.85
CA SER A 131 7.45 10.68 6.61
C SER A 131 7.34 9.73 5.42
N THR A 132 8.00 8.56 5.45
CA THR A 132 8.00 7.57 4.36
C THR A 132 6.77 6.67 4.39
N THR A 133 6.15 6.52 5.55
CA THR A 133 4.97 5.67 5.76
C THR A 133 3.66 6.45 5.69
N LEU A 134 3.70 7.80 5.83
CA LEU A 134 2.53 8.65 5.93
C LEU A 134 1.54 8.46 4.77
N PHE A 135 2.03 8.36 3.54
CA PHE A 135 1.21 8.23 2.33
C PHE A 135 1.07 6.79 1.81
N LYS A 136 1.52 5.78 2.56
CA LYS A 136 1.25 4.38 2.20
C LYS A 136 -0.25 4.08 2.29
N LEU A 137 -0.77 3.35 1.31
CA LEU A 137 -2.18 2.93 1.29
C LEU A 137 -2.49 1.99 2.44
N ARG A 138 -1.60 1.03 2.71
CA ARG A 138 -1.65 0.13 3.86
C ARG A 138 -0.44 0.42 4.75
N LYS A 139 -0.69 0.80 6.01
CA LYS A 139 0.37 1.15 6.96
C LYS A 139 0.84 -0.04 7.76
N ILE A 140 -0.07 -0.96 8.10
CA ILE A 140 0.26 -2.19 8.81
C ILE A 140 0.87 -3.16 7.78
N PRO A 141 2.13 -3.56 7.94
CA PRO A 141 2.73 -4.60 7.11
C PRO A 141 2.09 -5.95 7.47
N GLY A 142 2.12 -6.87 6.49
CA GLY A 142 1.46 -8.16 6.64
C GLY A 142 0.09 -8.22 6.00
N ILE A 143 -0.61 -9.31 6.25
CA ILE A 143 -1.92 -9.62 5.65
C ILE A 143 -2.99 -9.81 6.72
N ASP A 144 -2.56 -10.27 7.91
CA ASP A 144 -3.46 -10.77 8.93
C ASP A 144 -4.30 -9.67 9.58
N ARG A 145 -3.77 -8.46 9.62
CA ARG A 145 -4.45 -7.27 10.15
C ARG A 145 -4.30 -6.08 9.20
N GLN A 146 -5.36 -5.31 9.03
CA GLN A 146 -5.37 -4.09 8.23
C GLN A 146 -6.09 -2.97 8.96
N GLU A 147 -5.74 -1.72 8.65
CA GLU A 147 -6.43 -0.54 9.17
C GLU A 147 -7.84 -0.44 8.59
N LYS A 148 -8.77 0.07 9.37
CA LYS A 148 -10.17 0.30 9.00
C LYS A 148 -10.54 1.77 9.17
N GLY A 149 -11.54 2.21 8.42
CA GLY A 149 -12.12 3.53 8.52
C GLY A 149 -11.56 4.53 7.53
N LEU A 150 -11.90 5.78 7.77
CA LEU A 150 -11.48 6.93 6.98
C LEU A 150 -10.17 7.49 7.53
N ARG A 151 -9.23 7.76 6.65
CA ARG A 151 -7.95 8.37 6.98
C ARG A 151 -7.66 9.53 6.03
N LEU A 152 -7.24 10.66 6.60
CA LEU A 152 -6.79 11.84 5.88
C LEU A 152 -5.30 12.03 6.16
N ASN A 153 -4.51 12.23 5.11
CA ASN A 153 -3.10 12.53 5.19
C ASN A 153 -2.82 13.83 4.43
N ALA A 154 -2.01 14.71 5.00
CA ALA A 154 -1.52 15.90 4.33
C ALA A 154 -0.03 16.07 4.60
N GLY A 155 0.69 16.61 3.63
CA GLY A 155 2.12 16.84 3.77
C GLY A 155 2.66 17.75 2.70
N LEU A 156 3.92 18.13 2.88
CA LEU A 156 4.66 19.00 2.00
C LEU A 156 6.02 18.35 1.71
N GLN A 157 6.34 18.18 0.44
CA GLN A 157 7.67 17.74 0.01
C GLN A 157 8.41 18.90 -0.61
N TYR A 158 9.66 19.09 -0.23
CA TYR A 158 10.54 20.10 -0.77
C TYR A 158 11.79 19.42 -1.33
N PHE A 159 12.11 19.74 -2.58
CA PHE A 159 13.31 19.27 -3.27
C PHE A 159 14.11 20.49 -3.70
N TYR A 160 15.41 20.45 -3.41
CA TYR A 160 16.35 21.46 -3.82
C TYR A 160 17.48 20.79 -4.58
N GLU A 161 17.77 21.30 -5.76
CA GLU A 161 18.89 20.85 -6.59
C GLU A 161 19.76 22.06 -6.96
N HIS A 162 21.04 21.94 -6.74
CA HIS A 162 22.05 22.91 -7.16
C HIS A 162 22.96 22.25 -8.20
N LYS A 163 23.00 22.79 -9.42
CA LYS A 163 23.86 22.30 -10.49
C LYS A 163 25.27 22.82 -10.27
N ASN A 164 26.12 22.04 -9.59
CA ASN A 164 27.55 22.30 -9.54
C ASN A 164 28.17 21.97 -10.90
N ASN A 165 28.55 23.00 -11.64
CA ASN A 165 29.41 22.84 -12.83
C ASN A 165 30.85 22.55 -12.35
N TYR A 166 31.19 21.29 -12.12
CA TYR A 166 32.59 20.89 -12.05
C TYR A 166 33.13 20.93 -13.48
N LYS A 167 33.80 22.03 -13.83
CA LYS A 167 34.73 22.04 -14.97
C LYS A 167 35.96 21.26 -14.54
N TYR A 168 36.09 20.03 -15.03
CA TYR A 168 37.40 19.37 -15.02
C TYR A 168 38.29 20.11 -16.04
N THR A 169 39.26 20.82 -15.57
CA THR A 169 40.41 21.33 -16.34
C THR A 169 41.43 20.23 -16.46
#